data_d86b3299dbc6b41a77ac92793e7be42e
#
_entry.id   d86b3299dbc6b41a77ac92793e7be42e
#
_cell.length_a   1.000
_cell.length_b   1.000
_cell.length_c   1.000
_cell.angle_alpha   90.00
_cell.angle_beta   90.00
_cell.angle_gamma   90.00
#
_symmetry.space_group_name_H-M   'P 1'
#
loop_
_entity.id
_entity.type
_entity.pdbx_description
1 polymer ?
#
loop_
_entity_poly.entity_id
_entity_poly.type
_entity_poly.pdbx_seq_one_letter_code
_entity_poly.pdbx_strand_id
1 'polypeptide(L)'
;MHNSNTTTRLIHHCIAEQGIYRDCSTISQIYHRHPMPNSIRSISDTLDELGVVNYVYYLNPDQLTSIVYPAIAPTTGTRASFVLIKAVSNESVTIVGEDDKEIIVPLEDFTKIWNGYILTVDPSNKQSSNKSASYYLGQLLWHLKEKAVFYLCASLLVLICSILSFDGFQNVLFLASGLAGIIISAAVYLK
;
A
#
# COMPACT_ATOMS: atom_id res chain seq x y z
N MET A 1 12.93 10.06 -5.01
CA MET A 1 12.57 9.38 -3.77
C MET A 1 11.08 9.00 -3.65
N HIS A 2 10.19 9.53 -4.47
CA HIS A 2 8.73 9.29 -4.36
C HIS A 2 8.29 7.90 -4.85
N ASN A 3 8.99 7.32 -5.83
CA ASN A 3 8.56 6.09 -6.52
C ASN A 3 8.74 4.78 -5.71
N SER A 4 9.70 4.72 -4.81
CA SER A 4 10.00 3.49 -4.06
C SER A 4 9.00 3.19 -2.93
N ASN A 5 8.40 4.21 -2.34
CA ASN A 5 7.33 4.04 -1.35
C ASN A 5 6.05 3.48 -1.99
N THR A 6 5.78 3.88 -3.23
CA THR A 6 4.61 3.41 -4.00
C THR A 6 4.74 1.92 -4.34
N THR A 7 5.91 1.48 -4.85
CA THR A 7 6.13 0.06 -5.17
C THR A 7 6.00 -0.82 -3.92
N THR A 8 6.53 -0.38 -2.78
CA THR A 8 6.39 -1.11 -1.50
C THR A 8 4.92 -1.28 -1.11
N ARG A 9 4.09 -0.26 -1.31
CA ARG A 9 2.65 -0.32 -1.06
C ARG A 9 1.95 -1.29 -2.01
N LEU A 10 2.29 -1.27 -3.31
CA LEU A 10 1.73 -2.22 -4.28
C LEU A 10 2.08 -3.67 -3.91
N ILE A 11 3.33 -3.94 -3.50
CA ILE A 11 3.74 -5.26 -3.00
C ILE A 11 2.88 -5.65 -1.79
N HIS A 12 2.74 -4.75 -0.82
CA HIS A 12 1.93 -5.00 0.37
C HIS A 12 0.47 -5.31 0.03
N HIS A 13 -0.15 -4.50 -0.86
CA HIS A 13 -1.52 -4.74 -1.32
C HIS A 13 -1.66 -6.09 -2.03
N CYS A 14 -0.72 -6.43 -2.92
CA CYS A 14 -0.74 -7.67 -3.66
C CYS A 14 -0.74 -8.89 -2.72
N ILE A 15 0.15 -8.93 -1.72
CA ILE A 15 0.22 -10.06 -0.79
C ILE A 15 -0.93 -10.05 0.22
N ALA A 16 -1.40 -8.88 0.64
CA ALA A 16 -2.51 -8.76 1.60
C ALA A 16 -3.84 -9.29 1.02
N GLU A 17 -4.12 -9.02 -0.25
CA GLU A 17 -5.29 -9.56 -0.95
C GLU A 17 -5.22 -11.10 -1.09
N GLN A 18 -4.03 -11.68 -1.11
CA GLN A 18 -3.81 -13.12 -1.05
C GLN A 18 -3.89 -13.69 0.38
N GLY A 19 -4.16 -12.83 1.38
CA GLY A 19 -4.24 -13.22 2.79
C GLY A 19 -2.88 -13.41 3.46
N ILE A 20 -1.80 -12.94 2.84
CA ILE A 20 -0.44 -12.97 3.39
C ILE A 20 -0.16 -11.60 4.01
N TYR A 21 0.07 -11.59 5.33
CA TYR A 21 0.28 -10.35 6.06
C TYR A 21 1.76 -10.17 6.40
N ARG A 22 2.35 -9.07 5.92
CA ARG A 22 3.72 -8.65 6.22
C ARG A 22 3.70 -7.16 6.54
N ASP A 23 4.61 -6.74 7.40
CA ASP A 23 4.73 -5.34 7.77
C ASP A 23 5.36 -4.52 6.62
N CYS A 24 4.73 -3.38 6.30
CA CYS A 24 5.22 -2.49 5.24
C CYS A 24 6.65 -2.01 5.46
N SER A 25 7.07 -1.82 6.72
CA SER A 25 8.44 -1.39 7.04
C SER A 25 9.45 -2.48 6.69
N THR A 26 9.11 -3.75 6.93
CA THR A 26 9.95 -4.89 6.55
C THR A 26 10.07 -5.01 5.04
N ILE A 27 8.94 -4.92 4.32
CA ILE A 27 8.94 -4.93 2.84
C ILE A 27 9.82 -3.80 2.30
N SER A 28 9.67 -2.58 2.85
CA SER A 28 10.43 -1.42 2.45
C SER A 28 11.93 -1.59 2.68
N GLN A 29 12.34 -2.12 3.83
CA GLN A 29 13.75 -2.36 4.14
C GLN A 29 14.38 -3.36 3.18
N ILE A 30 13.70 -4.46 2.87
CA ILE A 30 14.20 -5.47 1.93
C ILE A 30 14.29 -4.89 0.52
N TYR A 31 13.20 -4.29 0.03
CA TYR A 31 13.12 -3.73 -1.30
C TYR A 31 14.19 -2.65 -1.57
N HIS A 32 14.43 -1.76 -0.61
CA HIS A 32 15.42 -0.68 -0.76
C HIS A 32 16.88 -1.14 -0.67
N ARG A 33 17.15 -2.31 -0.10
CA ARG A 33 18.50 -2.91 -0.08
C ARG A 33 18.86 -3.60 -1.40
N HIS A 34 17.86 -3.83 -2.27
CA HIS A 34 18.10 -4.50 -3.53
C HIS A 34 19.00 -3.64 -4.44
N PRO A 35 20.06 -4.22 -5.08
CA PRO A 35 21.01 -3.47 -5.90
C PRO A 35 20.40 -2.87 -7.17
N MET A 36 19.27 -3.41 -7.65
CA MET A 36 18.53 -2.94 -8.82
C MET A 36 17.09 -2.57 -8.43
N PRO A 37 16.86 -1.50 -7.68
CA PRO A 37 15.51 -1.08 -7.30
C PRO A 37 14.71 -0.71 -8.58
N ASN A 38 13.40 -0.75 -8.49
CA ASN A 38 12.45 -0.46 -9.59
C ASN A 38 12.54 -1.44 -10.78
N SER A 39 12.91 -2.69 -10.52
CA SER A 39 12.83 -3.80 -11.48
C SER A 39 11.82 -4.84 -10.98
N ILE A 40 11.20 -5.59 -11.92
CA ILE A 40 10.33 -6.70 -11.52
C ILE A 40 11.09 -7.76 -10.71
N ARG A 41 12.40 -7.90 -10.99
CA ARG A 41 13.30 -8.77 -10.24
C ARG A 41 13.41 -8.33 -8.78
N SER A 42 13.56 -7.02 -8.50
CA SER A 42 13.63 -6.54 -7.12
C SER A 42 12.34 -6.83 -6.33
N ILE A 43 11.20 -6.85 -6.99
CA ILE A 43 9.93 -7.24 -6.36
C ILE A 43 9.93 -8.74 -6.08
N SER A 44 10.31 -9.56 -7.06
CA SER A 44 10.40 -11.03 -6.92
C SER A 44 11.36 -11.43 -5.79
N ASP A 45 12.59 -10.90 -5.80
CA ASP A 45 13.61 -11.19 -4.79
C ASP A 45 13.15 -10.71 -3.38
N THR A 46 12.40 -9.60 -3.31
CA THR A 46 11.79 -9.13 -2.04
C THR A 46 10.75 -10.12 -1.53
N LEU A 47 9.89 -10.64 -2.40
CA LEU A 47 8.88 -11.62 -2.04
C LEU A 47 9.52 -12.94 -1.60
N ASP A 48 10.59 -13.37 -2.29
CA ASP A 48 11.34 -14.58 -1.92
C ASP A 48 11.99 -14.45 -0.54
N GLU A 49 12.62 -13.28 -0.23
CA GLU A 49 13.18 -13.01 1.11
C GLU A 49 12.10 -12.99 2.20
N LEU A 50 10.86 -12.60 1.85
CA LEU A 50 9.70 -12.65 2.74
C LEU A 50 9.10 -14.07 2.87
N GLY A 51 9.62 -15.05 2.14
CA GLY A 51 9.10 -16.41 2.09
C GLY A 51 7.77 -16.52 1.35
N VAL A 52 7.52 -15.63 0.40
CA VAL A 52 6.30 -15.59 -0.42
C VAL A 52 6.63 -16.14 -1.80
N VAL A 53 6.05 -17.30 -2.14
CA VAL A 53 6.24 -17.90 -3.46
C VAL A 53 5.59 -17.02 -4.52
N ASN A 54 6.37 -16.69 -5.53
CA ASN A 54 5.93 -15.84 -6.61
C ASN A 54 6.47 -16.33 -7.94
N TYR A 55 5.83 -15.93 -9.03
CA TYR A 55 6.21 -16.30 -10.38
C TYR A 55 6.18 -15.08 -11.29
N VAL A 56 7.20 -14.94 -12.12
CA VAL A 56 7.27 -13.92 -13.16
C VAL A 56 7.04 -14.57 -14.50
N TYR A 57 6.03 -14.11 -15.24
CA TYR A 57 5.69 -14.59 -16.56
C TYR A 57 5.90 -13.49 -17.59
N TYR A 58 6.21 -13.92 -18.80
CA TYR A 58 6.10 -13.09 -19.99
C TYR A 58 4.90 -13.59 -20.80
N LEU A 59 3.91 -12.74 -21.01
CA LEU A 59 2.62 -13.11 -21.58
C LEU A 59 2.28 -12.24 -22.80
N ASN A 60 1.50 -12.82 -23.70
CA ASN A 60 0.80 -12.06 -24.72
C ASN A 60 -0.51 -11.47 -24.15
N PRO A 61 -1.06 -10.39 -24.73
CA PRO A 61 -2.29 -9.77 -24.28
C PRO A 61 -3.46 -10.74 -24.11
N ASP A 62 -3.60 -11.70 -25.01
CA ASP A 62 -4.69 -12.72 -25.00
C ASP A 62 -4.62 -13.66 -23.80
N GLN A 63 -3.44 -13.78 -23.18
CA GLN A 63 -3.21 -14.66 -22.02
C GLN A 63 -3.50 -13.98 -20.69
N LEU A 64 -3.73 -12.66 -20.68
CA LEU A 64 -4.00 -11.91 -19.44
C LEU A 64 -5.22 -12.45 -18.70
N THR A 65 -6.27 -12.91 -19.41
CA THR A 65 -7.48 -13.44 -18.78
C THR A 65 -7.30 -14.79 -18.11
N SER A 66 -6.16 -15.48 -18.35
CA SER A 66 -5.91 -16.86 -17.88
C SER A 66 -5.11 -16.94 -16.58
N ILE A 67 -4.66 -15.82 -16.02
CA ILE A 67 -3.83 -15.81 -14.81
C ILE A 67 -4.64 -15.49 -13.55
N VAL A 68 -4.04 -15.80 -12.41
CA VAL A 68 -4.62 -15.51 -11.09
C VAL A 68 -4.28 -14.08 -10.66
N TYR A 69 -5.28 -13.35 -10.24
CA TYR A 69 -5.14 -11.98 -9.71
C TYR A 69 -5.29 -11.98 -8.17
N PRO A 70 -4.73 -10.97 -7.47
CA PRO A 70 -4.01 -9.80 -7.97
C PRO A 70 -2.60 -10.12 -8.49
N ALA A 71 -2.11 -9.30 -9.41
CA ALA A 71 -0.79 -9.45 -10.00
C ALA A 71 -0.11 -8.08 -10.22
N ILE A 72 1.20 -8.02 -10.15
CA ILE A 72 1.97 -6.78 -10.38
C ILE A 72 2.52 -6.77 -11.80
N ALA A 73 2.28 -5.68 -12.53
CA ALA A 73 2.78 -5.49 -13.88
C ALA A 73 3.64 -4.22 -13.99
N PRO A 74 4.82 -4.30 -14.60
CA PRO A 74 5.58 -3.12 -14.97
C PRO A 74 4.96 -2.44 -16.19
N THR A 75 4.95 -1.11 -16.17
CA THR A 75 4.45 -0.28 -17.26
C THR A 75 5.54 0.58 -17.85
N THR A 76 5.45 0.81 -19.16
CA THR A 76 6.33 1.72 -19.90
C THR A 76 5.72 3.11 -19.88
N GLY A 77 6.48 4.11 -19.45
CA GLY A 77 6.05 5.51 -19.41
C GLY A 77 7.24 6.42 -19.15
N THR A 78 6.99 7.70 -18.94
CA THR A 78 8.03 8.68 -18.57
C THR A 78 8.75 8.36 -17.26
N ARG A 79 8.17 7.49 -16.46
CA ARG A 79 8.79 6.87 -15.27
C ARG A 79 8.42 5.40 -15.28
N ALA A 80 9.43 4.52 -15.19
CA ALA A 80 9.18 3.10 -14.98
C ALA A 80 8.37 2.94 -13.68
N SER A 81 7.14 2.53 -13.82
CA SER A 81 6.21 2.35 -12.71
C SER A 81 5.61 0.95 -12.73
N PHE A 82 5.11 0.53 -11.60
CA PHE A 82 4.38 -0.70 -11.45
C PHE A 82 2.91 -0.38 -11.18
N VAL A 83 2.04 -1.27 -11.63
CA VAL A 83 0.62 -1.23 -11.30
C VAL A 83 0.21 -2.58 -10.72
N LEU A 84 -0.75 -2.56 -9.83
CA LEU A 84 -1.41 -3.77 -9.35
C LEU A 84 -2.64 -4.01 -10.21
N ILE A 85 -2.69 -5.14 -10.89
CA ILE A 85 -3.86 -5.57 -11.64
C ILE A 85 -4.74 -6.37 -10.68
N LYS A 86 -5.98 -5.94 -10.50
CA LYS A 86 -6.97 -6.63 -9.65
C LYS A 86 -7.84 -7.60 -10.42
N ALA A 87 -8.21 -7.21 -11.63
CA ALA A 87 -9.06 -8.03 -12.49
C ALA A 87 -8.83 -7.67 -13.96
N VAL A 88 -9.02 -8.64 -14.83
CA VAL A 88 -9.00 -8.47 -16.27
C VAL A 88 -10.29 -9.06 -16.87
N SER A 89 -10.91 -8.32 -17.73
CA SER A 89 -12.01 -8.76 -18.60
C SER A 89 -11.58 -8.72 -20.07
N ASN A 90 -12.41 -9.19 -20.96
CA ASN A 90 -12.11 -9.14 -22.40
C ASN A 90 -11.99 -7.71 -22.96
N GLU A 91 -12.53 -6.72 -22.27
CA GLU A 91 -12.58 -5.33 -22.73
C GLU A 91 -11.80 -4.36 -21.85
N SER A 92 -11.56 -4.72 -20.59
CA SER A 92 -10.97 -3.79 -19.61
C SER A 92 -10.12 -4.46 -18.58
N VAL A 93 -9.21 -3.68 -17.98
CA VAL A 93 -8.32 -4.05 -16.88
C VAL A 93 -8.58 -3.11 -15.71
N THR A 94 -8.81 -3.66 -14.53
CA THR A 94 -8.89 -2.90 -13.29
C THR A 94 -7.51 -2.85 -12.66
N ILE A 95 -6.94 -1.65 -12.56
CA ILE A 95 -5.60 -1.42 -12.03
C ILE A 95 -5.65 -0.50 -10.81
N VAL A 96 -4.67 -0.67 -9.92
CA VAL A 96 -4.35 0.28 -8.85
C VAL A 96 -2.95 0.81 -9.12
N GLY A 97 -2.87 2.13 -9.27
CA GLY A 97 -1.61 2.83 -9.53
C GLY A 97 -1.02 3.46 -8.27
N GLU A 98 -0.24 4.51 -8.49
CA GLU A 98 0.50 5.23 -7.43
C GLU A 98 -0.40 5.89 -6.38
N ASP A 99 -1.61 6.26 -6.73
CA ASP A 99 -2.55 7.00 -5.86
C ASP A 99 -3.47 6.09 -5.03
N ASP A 100 -3.23 4.77 -5.04
CA ASP A 100 -4.11 3.73 -4.43
C ASP A 100 -5.56 3.76 -4.92
N LYS A 101 -5.81 4.42 -6.04
CA LYS A 101 -7.14 4.46 -6.65
C LYS A 101 -7.29 3.33 -7.66
N GLU A 102 -8.43 2.68 -7.60
CA GLU A 102 -8.82 1.75 -8.63
C GLU A 102 -9.27 2.52 -9.87
N ILE A 103 -8.68 2.17 -11.01
CA ILE A 103 -8.98 2.76 -12.31
C ILE A 103 -9.28 1.61 -13.26
N ILE A 104 -10.36 1.74 -14.01
CA ILE A 104 -10.71 0.82 -15.09
C ILE A 104 -10.15 1.41 -16.38
N VAL A 105 -9.29 0.66 -17.05
CA VAL A 105 -8.63 1.07 -18.30
C VAL A 105 -9.05 0.08 -19.40
N PRO A 106 -9.35 0.53 -20.61
CA PRO A 106 -9.56 -0.36 -21.75
C PRO A 106 -8.35 -1.27 -21.95
N LEU A 107 -8.58 -2.55 -22.27
CA LEU A 107 -7.51 -3.52 -22.46
C LEU A 107 -6.50 -3.08 -23.54
N GLU A 108 -7.00 -2.48 -24.64
CA GLU A 108 -6.14 -1.96 -25.71
C GLU A 108 -5.21 -0.85 -25.23
N ASP A 109 -5.65 0.04 -24.35
CA ASP A 109 -4.84 1.13 -23.83
C ASP A 109 -3.84 0.62 -22.80
N PHE A 110 -4.24 -0.36 -21.97
CA PHE A 110 -3.34 -1.02 -21.04
C PHE A 110 -2.19 -1.73 -21.78
N THR A 111 -2.49 -2.45 -22.85
CA THR A 111 -1.46 -3.19 -23.63
C THR A 111 -0.44 -2.28 -24.29
N LYS A 112 -0.76 -1.02 -24.58
CA LYS A 112 0.20 -0.04 -25.12
C LYS A 112 1.28 0.38 -24.12
N ILE A 113 0.94 0.36 -22.82
CA ILE A 113 1.86 0.75 -21.75
C ILE A 113 2.47 -0.43 -21.01
N TRP A 114 1.93 -1.62 -21.16
CA TRP A 114 2.42 -2.83 -20.55
C TRP A 114 3.59 -3.43 -21.35
N ASN A 115 4.61 -3.92 -20.67
CA ASN A 115 5.81 -4.46 -21.31
C ASN A 115 5.82 -6.00 -21.47
N GLY A 116 4.68 -6.66 -21.21
CA GLY A 116 4.53 -8.12 -21.36
C GLY A 116 4.87 -8.91 -20.09
N TYR A 117 5.53 -8.33 -19.10
CA TYR A 117 5.85 -9.03 -17.86
C TYR A 117 4.74 -8.88 -16.83
N ILE A 118 4.55 -9.95 -16.05
CA ILE A 118 3.61 -9.96 -14.92
C ILE A 118 4.16 -10.81 -13.78
N LEU A 119 3.97 -10.35 -12.56
CA LEU A 119 4.36 -11.07 -11.36
C LEU A 119 3.09 -11.45 -10.59
N THR A 120 2.92 -12.74 -10.33
CA THR A 120 1.83 -13.30 -9.54
C THR A 120 2.37 -13.90 -8.25
N VAL A 121 1.54 -13.92 -7.21
CA VAL A 121 1.84 -14.57 -5.93
C VAL A 121 1.04 -15.87 -5.84
N ASP A 122 1.66 -16.93 -5.35
CA ASP A 122 0.98 -18.21 -5.15
C ASP A 122 0.06 -18.17 -3.91
N PRO A 123 -1.26 -18.26 -4.07
CA PRO A 123 -2.19 -18.21 -2.95
C PRO A 123 -2.12 -19.48 -2.06
N SER A 124 -1.50 -20.55 -2.53
CA SER A 124 -1.40 -21.80 -1.76
C SER A 124 -0.40 -21.69 -0.60
N ASN A 125 0.54 -20.77 -0.66
CA ASN A 125 1.53 -20.52 0.39
C ASN A 125 0.99 -19.60 1.50
N LYS A 126 -0.24 -19.85 1.94
CA LYS A 126 -0.79 -19.23 3.14
C LYS A 126 -0.07 -19.79 4.36
N GLN A 127 1.19 -19.40 4.56
CA GLN A 127 1.76 -19.53 5.89
C GLN A 127 0.83 -18.76 6.84
N SER A 128 0.19 -19.51 7.73
CA SER A 128 -0.66 -19.02 8.80
C SER A 128 0.10 -17.92 9.59
N SER A 129 0.14 -16.73 9.05
CA SER A 129 0.57 -15.59 9.82
C SER A 129 -0.63 -15.17 10.65
N ASN A 130 -0.66 -15.62 11.90
CA ASN A 130 -1.48 -14.97 12.90
C ASN A 130 -1.31 -13.46 12.69
N LYS A 131 -2.42 -12.77 12.38
CA LYS A 131 -2.43 -11.29 12.31
C LYS A 131 -1.92 -10.78 13.63
N SER A 132 -0.61 -10.60 13.74
CA SER A 132 0.04 -10.13 14.96
C SER A 132 -0.45 -8.72 15.23
N ALA A 133 -0.60 -8.37 16.51
CA ALA A 133 -0.88 -6.99 16.91
C ALA A 133 0.14 -6.00 16.29
N SER A 134 1.36 -6.45 16.00
CA SER A 134 2.39 -5.68 15.30
C SER A 134 2.00 -5.30 13.86
N TYR A 135 1.21 -6.14 13.15
CA TYR A 135 0.72 -5.80 11.81
C TYR A 135 -0.22 -4.60 11.84
N TYR A 136 -1.19 -4.59 12.76
CA TYR A 136 -2.12 -3.46 12.91
C TYR A 136 -1.42 -2.19 13.40
N LEU A 137 -0.44 -2.35 14.31
CA LEU A 137 0.41 -1.24 14.76
C LEU A 137 1.28 -0.70 13.62
N GLY A 138 1.84 -1.54 12.78
CA GLY A 138 2.63 -1.15 11.62
C GLY A 138 1.80 -0.35 10.60
N GLN A 139 0.60 -0.82 10.26
CA GLN A 139 -0.33 -0.08 9.41
C GLN A 139 -0.74 1.27 10.01
N LEU A 140 -1.08 1.28 11.31
CA LEU A 140 -1.44 2.51 12.01
C LEU A 140 -0.28 3.51 12.00
N LEU A 141 0.94 3.05 12.30
CA LEU A 141 2.14 3.90 12.31
C LEU A 141 2.50 4.41 10.91
N TRP A 142 2.28 3.61 9.86
CA TRP A 142 2.48 4.04 8.48
C TRP A 142 1.54 5.20 8.10
N HIS A 143 0.24 5.05 8.38
CA HIS A 143 -0.74 6.11 8.15
C HIS A 143 -0.50 7.35 9.00
N LEU A 144 -0.06 7.16 10.26
CA LEU A 144 0.31 8.27 11.15
C LEU A 144 1.55 9.02 10.64
N LYS A 145 2.54 8.32 10.08
CA LYS A 145 3.75 8.94 9.55
C LYS A 145 3.47 9.83 8.34
N GLU A 146 2.56 9.43 7.47
CA GLU A 146 2.15 10.21 6.29
C GLU A 146 1.43 11.53 6.70
N LYS A 147 0.68 11.49 7.80
CA LYS A 147 -0.07 12.64 8.33
C LYS A 147 0.51 13.21 9.64
N ALA A 148 1.70 12.78 10.05
CA ALA A 148 2.30 13.16 11.35
C ALA A 148 2.42 14.69 11.52
N VAL A 149 2.78 15.41 10.47
CA VAL A 149 2.87 16.87 10.50
C VAL A 149 1.51 17.52 10.80
N PHE A 150 0.43 17.00 10.19
CA PHE A 150 -0.91 17.52 10.42
C PHE A 150 -1.37 17.29 11.87
N TYR A 151 -1.15 16.09 12.41
CA TYR A 151 -1.50 15.78 13.80
C TYR A 151 -0.65 16.54 14.82
N LEU A 152 0.63 16.77 14.51
CA LEU A 152 1.52 17.60 15.32
C LEU A 152 1.04 19.07 15.37
N CYS A 153 0.69 19.64 14.22
CA CYS A 153 0.14 20.99 14.16
C CYS A 153 -1.19 21.11 14.90
N ALA A 154 -2.08 20.13 14.73
CA ALA A 154 -3.37 20.11 15.41
C ALA A 154 -3.21 20.02 16.94
N SER A 155 -2.31 19.15 17.42
CA SER A 155 -2.04 19.01 18.87
C SER A 155 -1.40 20.26 19.47
N LEU A 156 -0.51 20.90 18.72
CA LEU A 156 0.12 22.17 19.15
C LEU A 156 -0.90 23.30 19.24
N LEU A 157 -1.85 23.36 18.31
CA LEU A 157 -2.93 24.34 18.30
C LEU A 157 -3.86 24.15 19.51
N VAL A 158 -4.22 22.90 19.85
CA VAL A 158 -5.00 22.56 21.04
C VAL A 158 -4.26 22.98 22.32
N LEU A 159 -2.96 22.72 22.37
CA LEU A 159 -2.12 23.08 23.53
C LEU A 159 -2.04 24.61 23.70
N ILE A 160 -1.86 25.36 22.62
CA ILE A 160 -1.87 26.85 22.66
C ILE A 160 -3.22 27.37 23.12
N CYS A 161 -4.33 26.85 22.59
CA CYS A 161 -5.67 27.24 23.02
C CYS A 161 -5.91 26.92 24.50
N SER A 162 -5.38 25.81 25.02
CA SER A 162 -5.49 25.43 26.44
C SER A 162 -4.70 26.34 27.35
N ILE A 163 -3.55 26.87 26.90
CA ILE A 163 -2.71 27.80 27.68
C ILE A 163 -3.34 29.20 27.72
N LEU A 164 -3.98 29.61 26.61
CA LEU A 164 -4.59 30.95 26.49
C LEU A 164 -5.95 31.07 27.20
N SER A 165 -6.61 29.96 27.50
CA SER A 165 -7.92 29.96 28.21
C SER A 165 -7.71 29.86 29.72
N PHE A 166 -7.75 31.00 30.41
CA PHE A 166 -7.41 31.11 31.84
C PHE A 166 -8.47 30.60 32.82
N ASP A 167 -9.61 30.05 32.37
CA ASP A 167 -10.69 29.51 33.27
C ASP A 167 -10.62 27.98 33.32
N GLY A 168 -10.20 27.45 34.48
CA GLY A 168 -9.82 26.04 34.70
C GLY A 168 -10.85 24.96 34.34
N PHE A 169 -12.16 25.25 34.35
CA PHE A 169 -13.20 24.26 34.05
C PHE A 169 -13.43 24.10 32.52
N GLN A 170 -13.32 25.16 31.78
CA GLN A 170 -13.44 25.14 30.32
C GLN A 170 -12.27 24.40 29.68
N ASN A 171 -11.08 24.44 30.26
CA ASN A 171 -9.91 23.75 29.80
C ASN A 171 -10.05 22.21 29.83
N VAL A 172 -10.71 21.65 30.82
CA VAL A 172 -10.97 20.20 30.92
C VAL A 172 -11.96 19.76 29.84
N LEU A 173 -12.98 20.55 29.55
CA LEU A 173 -13.95 20.27 28.48
C LEU A 173 -13.31 20.34 27.08
N PHE A 174 -12.41 21.28 26.83
CA PHE A 174 -11.68 21.37 25.56
C PHE A 174 -10.69 20.21 25.37
N LEU A 175 -9.98 19.81 26.42
CA LEU A 175 -9.12 18.62 26.40
C LEU A 175 -9.90 17.33 26.16
N ALA A 176 -11.04 17.17 26.82
CA ALA A 176 -11.90 16.00 26.64
C ALA A 176 -12.50 15.93 25.23
N SER A 177 -12.94 17.07 24.67
CA SER A 177 -13.45 17.13 23.30
C SER A 177 -12.38 16.90 22.25
N GLY A 178 -11.16 17.39 22.46
CA GLY A 178 -10.00 17.14 21.60
C GLY A 178 -9.61 15.66 21.57
N LEU A 179 -9.54 15.02 22.74
CA LEU A 179 -9.28 13.58 22.86
C LEU A 179 -10.39 12.73 22.22
N ALA A 180 -11.65 13.10 22.42
CA ALA A 180 -12.78 12.43 21.77
C ALA A 180 -12.73 12.55 20.25
N GLY A 181 -12.37 13.72 19.72
CA GLY A 181 -12.17 13.94 18.28
C GLY A 181 -11.05 13.08 17.69
N ILE A 182 -9.95 12.90 18.40
CA ILE A 182 -8.84 12.03 17.98
C ILE A 182 -9.28 10.56 17.97
N ILE A 183 -10.01 10.11 19.00
CA ILE A 183 -10.52 8.74 19.12
C ILE A 183 -11.55 8.45 18.02
N ILE A 184 -12.47 9.37 17.76
CA ILE A 184 -13.49 9.22 16.70
C ILE A 184 -12.82 9.21 15.32
N SER A 185 -11.83 10.08 15.10
CA SER A 185 -11.06 10.12 13.84
C SER A 185 -10.31 8.80 13.62
N ALA A 186 -9.69 8.25 14.66
CA ALA A 186 -9.02 6.95 14.60
C ALA A 186 -10.01 5.80 14.36
N ALA A 187 -11.20 5.83 14.98
CA ALA A 187 -12.23 4.81 14.82
C ALA A 187 -12.90 4.82 13.43
N VAL A 188 -13.02 5.99 12.80
CA VAL A 188 -13.55 6.13 11.43
C VAL A 188 -12.55 5.62 10.39
N TYR A 189 -11.23 5.71 10.66
CA TYR A 189 -10.18 5.21 9.77
C TYR A 189 -9.90 3.71 9.94
N LEU A 190 -10.41 3.07 11.01
CA LEU A 190 -10.25 1.63 11.28
C LEU A 190 -11.40 0.79 10.71
N LYS A 191 -12.39 1.40 10.06
CA LYS A 191 -13.46 0.74 9.29
C LYS A 191 -13.16 0.74 7.80
#